data_d3012bf3162ee6849cd8066123e3a785
#
_entry.id   d3012bf3162ee6849cd8066123e3a785
#
_cell.length_a   1.000
_cell.length_b   1.000
_cell.length_c   1.000
_cell.angle_alpha   90.00
_cell.angle_beta   90.00
_cell.angle_gamma   90.00
#
_symmetry.space_group_name_H-M   'P 1'
#
loop_
_entity.id
_entity.type
_entity.pdbx_description
1 polymer ?
#
loop_
_entity_poly.entity_id
_entity_poly.type
_entity_poly.pdbx_seq_one_letter_code
_entity_poly.pdbx_strand_id
1 'polypeptide(L)'
;MAKLALNAEIYCDDNWTDGVPRNGKEIFFTVDGEKLNAWQTCIKYCNKLAEVGYRLEDDYSYNFSVHNENSNENIFTIPLDKNLYAAQFWYLFRSRHYNHGGALGGSSENGTSANISTVLANGYSTDDVDARFEKNFYAGIVEVDGKPVMMDNGQQLEYFPLELKLNLTGSSYVKTAGARMAKYEVDRTSHSDGRQPDNDIVLFRYADALLMKSEAKVRNGEDGSLELNEVRGRVGMPYREATLENILKERLLELVWEGWRRQDMVRFGVYHKSYDQRVQLADEKNGYTTVFPIPQKSIDLNPKLKQNVGYK
;
A
#
# COMPACT_ATOMS: atom_id res chain seq x y z
N MET A 1 12.94 12.64 -2.84
CA MET A 1 14.25 12.22 -3.39
C MET A 1 14.59 10.77 -3.02
N ALA A 2 14.49 10.34 -1.75
CA ALA A 2 14.77 8.92 -1.36
C ALA A 2 14.05 7.90 -2.24
N LYS A 3 12.74 8.05 -2.44
CA LYS A 3 11.94 7.14 -3.27
C LYS A 3 12.34 7.14 -4.76
N LEU A 4 12.74 8.28 -5.32
CA LEU A 4 13.27 8.33 -6.68
C LEU A 4 14.58 7.55 -6.79
N ALA A 5 15.49 7.75 -5.84
CA ALA A 5 16.77 7.05 -5.81
C ALA A 5 16.59 5.52 -5.60
N LEU A 6 15.67 5.11 -4.72
CA LEU A 6 15.37 3.69 -4.51
C LEU A 6 14.83 2.99 -5.76
N ASN A 7 14.10 3.71 -6.60
CA ASN A 7 13.52 3.18 -7.84
C ASN A 7 14.36 3.53 -9.09
N ALA A 8 15.60 4.01 -8.92
CA ALA A 8 16.43 4.47 -10.02
C ALA A 8 16.69 3.37 -11.07
N GLU A 9 16.85 2.11 -10.66
CA GLU A 9 17.01 0.97 -11.60
C GLU A 9 15.86 0.90 -12.61
N ILE A 10 14.63 1.20 -12.17
CA ILE A 10 13.44 1.18 -13.02
C ILE A 10 13.33 2.47 -13.86
N TYR A 11 13.59 3.63 -13.25
CA TYR A 11 13.38 4.92 -13.91
C TYR A 11 14.48 5.28 -14.90
N CYS A 12 15.70 4.75 -14.71
CA CYS A 12 16.82 4.93 -15.63
C CYS A 12 16.94 3.82 -16.67
N ASP A 13 16.01 2.87 -16.66
CA ASP A 13 15.95 1.82 -17.66
C ASP A 13 15.16 2.31 -18.88
N ASP A 14 15.85 2.49 -19.99
CA ASP A 14 15.30 2.96 -21.26
C ASP A 14 14.76 1.80 -22.12
N ASN A 15 15.02 0.53 -21.73
CA ASN A 15 14.51 -0.65 -22.42
C ASN A 15 14.19 -1.80 -21.45
N TRP A 16 13.20 -1.62 -20.59
CA TRP A 16 12.76 -2.59 -19.59
C TRP A 16 12.30 -3.96 -20.15
N THR A 17 12.28 -4.13 -21.47
CA THR A 17 11.87 -5.38 -22.15
C THR A 17 13.03 -6.24 -22.63
N ASP A 18 14.27 -5.77 -22.52
CA ASP A 18 15.46 -6.48 -22.98
C ASP A 18 15.98 -7.54 -22.00
N GLY A 19 15.44 -7.57 -20.77
CA GLY A 19 15.84 -8.49 -19.71
C GLY A 19 17.18 -8.14 -19.06
N VAL A 20 17.75 -6.95 -19.31
CA VAL A 20 18.99 -6.46 -18.73
C VAL A 20 18.69 -5.45 -17.63
N PRO A 21 18.62 -5.86 -16.35
CA PRO A 21 18.32 -4.95 -15.27
C PRO A 21 19.44 -3.92 -15.10
N ARG A 22 19.07 -2.68 -14.81
CA ARG A 22 20.02 -1.64 -14.38
C ARG A 22 20.53 -1.95 -12.96
N ASN A 23 21.72 -1.45 -12.64
CA ASN A 23 22.33 -1.62 -11.33
C ASN A 23 22.39 -0.28 -10.60
N GLY A 24 21.71 -0.16 -9.48
CA GLY A 24 21.67 1.08 -8.69
C GLY A 24 23.03 1.51 -8.15
N LYS A 25 24.01 0.58 -8.05
CA LYS A 25 25.41 0.94 -7.69
C LYS A 25 26.12 1.73 -8.81
N GLU A 26 25.62 1.67 -10.03
CA GLU A 26 26.19 2.34 -11.21
C GLU A 26 25.41 3.59 -11.61
N ILE A 27 24.29 3.87 -10.94
CA ILE A 27 23.49 5.08 -11.14
C ILE A 27 23.86 6.08 -10.06
N PHE A 28 24.37 7.25 -10.46
CA PHE A 28 24.91 8.23 -9.53
C PHE A 28 24.10 9.53 -9.51
N PHE A 29 24.02 10.10 -8.33
CA PHE A 29 23.44 11.42 -8.04
C PHE A 29 24.46 12.30 -7.35
N THR A 30 24.37 13.60 -7.54
CA THR A 30 25.13 14.58 -6.76
C THR A 30 24.23 15.14 -5.67
N VAL A 31 24.58 14.93 -4.41
CA VAL A 31 23.83 15.38 -3.25
C VAL A 31 24.77 16.15 -2.32
N ASP A 32 24.49 17.43 -2.11
CA ASP A 32 25.33 18.33 -1.29
C ASP A 32 26.81 18.34 -1.75
N GLY A 33 27.06 18.26 -3.07
CA GLY A 33 28.39 18.23 -3.67
C GLY A 33 29.08 16.85 -3.67
N GLU A 34 28.50 15.85 -3.07
CA GLU A 34 29.01 14.47 -2.99
C GLU A 34 28.38 13.60 -4.08
N LYS A 35 29.20 12.80 -4.77
CA LYS A 35 28.74 11.82 -5.76
C LYS A 35 28.40 10.51 -5.05
N LEU A 36 27.11 10.16 -5.00
CA LEU A 36 26.56 8.98 -4.34
C LEU A 36 25.87 8.07 -5.35
N ASN A 37 25.96 6.75 -5.15
CA ASN A 37 25.14 5.82 -5.93
C ASN A 37 23.66 5.91 -5.50
N ALA A 38 22.76 5.23 -6.22
CA ALA A 38 21.32 5.28 -5.96
C ALA A 38 20.97 4.88 -4.53
N TRP A 39 21.58 3.82 -4.02
CA TRP A 39 21.31 3.32 -2.67
C TRP A 39 21.84 4.24 -1.59
N GLN A 40 23.04 4.74 -1.71
CA GLN A 40 23.63 5.74 -0.81
C GLN A 40 22.80 7.03 -0.81
N THR A 41 22.31 7.44 -1.97
CA THR A 41 21.43 8.61 -2.11
C THR A 41 20.12 8.39 -1.35
N CYS A 42 19.49 7.22 -1.49
CA CYS A 42 18.29 6.86 -0.73
C CYS A 42 18.54 6.93 0.78
N ILE A 43 19.61 6.28 1.26
CA ILE A 43 19.99 6.27 2.68
C ILE A 43 20.20 7.68 3.22
N LYS A 44 20.94 8.53 2.48
CA LYS A 44 21.22 9.92 2.88
C LYS A 44 19.94 10.74 3.04
N TYR A 45 18.98 10.62 2.11
CA TYR A 45 17.71 11.34 2.22
C TYR A 45 16.79 10.77 3.32
N CYS A 46 16.83 9.48 3.60
CA CYS A 46 16.11 8.91 4.74
C CYS A 46 16.69 9.40 6.06
N ASN A 47 18.01 9.52 6.18
CA ASN A 47 18.66 10.06 7.39
C ASN A 47 18.25 11.51 7.66
N LYS A 48 18.15 12.36 6.62
CA LYS A 48 17.68 13.73 6.77
C LYS A 48 16.28 13.85 7.38
N LEU A 49 15.42 12.84 7.22
CA LEU A 49 14.09 12.84 7.83
C LEU A 49 14.17 12.70 9.35
N ALA A 50 15.05 11.80 9.86
CA ALA A 50 15.29 11.67 11.29
C ALA A 50 15.90 12.95 11.87
N GLU A 51 16.84 13.57 11.16
CA GLU A 51 17.51 14.83 11.58
C GLU A 51 16.51 15.99 11.76
N VAL A 52 15.44 16.04 10.97
CA VAL A 52 14.38 17.05 11.10
C VAL A 52 13.25 16.65 12.03
N GLY A 53 13.34 15.49 12.69
CA GLY A 53 12.48 15.10 13.80
C GLY A 53 11.33 14.14 13.46
N TYR A 54 11.25 13.64 12.22
CA TYR A 54 10.31 12.57 11.91
C TYR A 54 10.67 11.29 12.67
N ARG A 55 9.66 10.62 13.21
CA ARG A 55 9.80 9.38 13.96
C ARG A 55 8.55 8.53 13.85
N LEU A 56 8.62 7.25 14.18
CA LEU A 56 7.44 6.41 14.29
C LEU A 56 6.51 6.91 15.40
N GLU A 57 5.22 6.85 15.16
CA GLU A 57 4.23 6.98 16.23
C GLU A 57 4.19 5.69 17.05
N ASP A 58 4.02 5.82 18.36
CA ASP A 58 3.91 4.67 19.26
C ASP A 58 2.66 3.83 18.95
N ASP A 59 1.53 4.49 18.64
CA ASP A 59 0.35 3.82 18.11
C ASP A 59 0.31 3.92 16.58
N TYR A 60 0.45 2.77 15.94
CA TYR A 60 0.31 2.62 14.50
C TYR A 60 -0.96 3.28 13.94
N SER A 61 -2.08 3.14 14.65
CA SER A 61 -3.39 3.59 14.20
C SER A 61 -3.52 5.11 14.18
N TYR A 62 -2.72 5.83 14.98
CA TYR A 62 -2.75 7.28 15.04
C TYR A 62 -2.44 7.93 13.69
N ASN A 63 -1.58 7.31 12.87
CA ASN A 63 -1.28 7.78 11.52
C ASN A 63 -2.50 7.89 10.61
N PHE A 64 -3.58 7.20 10.93
CA PHE A 64 -4.79 7.04 10.13
C PHE A 64 -6.06 7.47 10.86
N SER A 65 -5.92 8.08 12.04
CA SER A 65 -7.03 8.61 12.82
C SER A 65 -7.72 9.77 12.11
N VAL A 66 -8.88 10.17 12.60
CA VAL A 66 -9.64 11.33 12.05
C VAL A 66 -8.81 12.60 12.10
N HIS A 67 -7.97 12.77 13.13
CA HIS A 67 -7.09 13.93 13.32
C HIS A 67 -5.62 13.54 13.19
N ASN A 68 -5.25 12.95 12.05
CA ASN A 68 -3.90 12.49 11.79
C ASN A 68 -2.94 13.56 11.24
N GLU A 69 -3.39 14.78 11.08
CA GLU A 69 -2.56 15.93 10.70
C GLU A 69 -1.45 16.26 11.72
N ASN A 70 -1.61 15.80 12.97
CA ASN A 70 -0.64 15.99 14.04
C ASN A 70 0.37 14.83 14.20
N SER A 71 0.31 13.81 13.34
CA SER A 71 1.24 12.68 13.39
C SER A 71 2.68 13.11 13.09
N ASN A 72 3.61 12.72 13.98
CA ASN A 72 5.05 12.94 13.77
C ASN A 72 5.65 11.99 12.71
N GLU A 73 4.90 10.98 12.30
CA GLU A 73 5.30 10.02 11.29
C GLU A 73 4.87 10.44 9.88
N ASN A 74 3.75 11.14 9.74
CA ASN A 74 3.22 11.57 8.46
C ASN A 74 4.07 12.70 7.85
N ILE A 75 4.73 12.42 6.71
CA ILE A 75 5.66 13.36 6.05
C ILE A 75 4.92 14.20 5.01
N PHE A 76 4.00 13.58 4.29
CA PHE A 76 3.21 14.26 3.27
C PHE A 76 1.85 13.59 3.15
N THR A 77 0.82 14.42 3.30
CA THR A 77 -0.57 14.00 3.22
C THR A 77 -1.31 14.81 2.16
N ILE A 78 -2.46 14.31 1.72
CA ILE A 78 -3.47 15.12 1.05
C ILE A 78 -4.43 15.56 2.16
N PRO A 79 -4.47 16.84 2.50
CA PRO A 79 -5.32 17.33 3.57
C PRO A 79 -6.79 17.20 3.17
N LEU A 80 -7.59 16.67 4.07
CA LEU A 80 -9.03 16.63 3.96
C LEU A 80 -9.66 17.42 5.11
N ASP A 81 -10.73 18.13 4.80
CA ASP A 81 -11.54 18.88 5.76
C ASP A 81 -12.97 18.93 5.21
N LYS A 82 -13.90 18.33 5.94
CA LYS A 82 -15.30 18.22 5.49
C LYS A 82 -16.01 19.55 5.26
N ASN A 83 -15.48 20.64 5.83
CA ASN A 83 -16.06 21.98 5.71
C ASN A 83 -15.36 22.86 4.67
N LEU A 84 -14.05 22.67 4.47
CA LEU A 84 -13.21 23.55 3.65
C LEU A 84 -12.90 22.97 2.27
N TYR A 85 -12.77 21.65 2.17
CA TYR A 85 -12.34 21.01 0.93
C TYR A 85 -13.42 20.07 0.39
N ALA A 86 -13.94 20.36 -0.77
CA ALA A 86 -14.85 19.48 -1.50
C ALA A 86 -14.20 18.17 -2.00
N ALA A 87 -12.93 17.91 -1.63
CA ALA A 87 -12.23 16.70 -2.00
C ALA A 87 -12.89 15.47 -1.39
N GLN A 88 -13.13 14.47 -2.22
CA GLN A 88 -13.84 13.26 -1.85
C GLN A 88 -12.94 12.06 -2.14
N PHE A 89 -12.23 11.58 -1.13
CA PHE A 89 -11.48 10.34 -1.23
C PHE A 89 -12.16 9.24 -0.43
N TRP A 90 -13.28 8.77 -0.91
CA TRP A 90 -14.19 7.92 -0.17
C TRP A 90 -14.17 6.44 -0.60
N TYR A 91 -13.50 6.07 -1.67
CA TYR A 91 -13.53 4.70 -2.18
C TYR A 91 -12.97 3.66 -1.21
N LEU A 92 -11.84 3.93 -0.56
CA LEU A 92 -11.29 3.04 0.46
C LEU A 92 -12.14 3.04 1.72
N PHE A 93 -12.58 4.22 2.17
CA PHE A 93 -13.44 4.36 3.35
C PHE A 93 -14.78 3.66 3.16
N ARG A 94 -15.29 3.58 1.95
CA ARG A 94 -16.56 2.95 1.59
C ARG A 94 -16.43 1.52 1.07
N SER A 95 -15.30 0.85 1.29
CA SER A 95 -15.08 -0.55 0.86
C SER A 95 -15.99 -1.57 1.58
N ARG A 96 -16.54 -1.21 2.74
CA ARG A 96 -17.36 -2.06 3.61
C ARG A 96 -18.70 -2.43 2.98
N HIS A 97 -19.34 -3.47 3.52
CA HIS A 97 -20.73 -3.81 3.20
C HIS A 97 -21.67 -2.64 3.56
N TYR A 98 -22.79 -2.50 2.85
CA TYR A 98 -23.78 -1.43 3.05
C TYR A 98 -24.24 -1.30 4.50
N ASN A 99 -24.65 -2.43 5.11
CA ASN A 99 -25.12 -2.46 6.50
C ASN A 99 -24.01 -2.17 7.51
N HIS A 100 -22.75 -2.52 7.20
CA HIS A 100 -21.60 -2.13 8.03
C HIS A 100 -21.41 -0.61 7.99
N GLY A 101 -21.44 -0.01 6.81
CA GLY A 101 -21.38 1.44 6.66
C GLY A 101 -22.51 2.15 7.38
N GLY A 102 -23.75 1.64 7.25
CA GLY A 102 -24.91 2.18 7.96
C GLY A 102 -24.78 2.11 9.48
N ALA A 103 -24.27 0.98 10.03
CA ALA A 103 -24.01 0.84 11.45
C ALA A 103 -22.94 1.81 11.97
N LEU A 104 -22.00 2.23 11.13
CA LEU A 104 -20.98 3.24 11.43
C LEU A 104 -21.48 4.68 11.24
N GLY A 105 -22.75 4.88 10.90
CA GLY A 105 -23.34 6.20 10.72
C GLY A 105 -23.17 6.81 9.33
N GLY A 106 -22.70 6.05 8.35
CA GLY A 106 -22.45 6.50 7.01
C GLY A 106 -22.99 5.55 5.94
N SER A 107 -22.41 5.61 4.74
CA SER A 107 -22.76 4.77 3.63
C SER A 107 -21.50 4.05 3.09
N SER A 108 -21.68 2.87 2.52
CA SER A 108 -20.60 2.05 1.95
C SER A 108 -21.00 1.49 0.59
N GLU A 109 -19.99 1.14 -0.22
CA GLU A 109 -20.16 0.70 -1.61
C GLU A 109 -19.95 -0.81 -1.80
N ASN A 110 -19.42 -1.49 -0.79
CA ASN A 110 -19.09 -2.93 -0.83
C ASN A 110 -18.18 -3.31 -2.02
N GLY A 111 -17.24 -2.46 -2.37
CA GLY A 111 -16.50 -2.56 -3.63
C GLY A 111 -15.13 -3.22 -3.53
N THR A 112 -14.28 -2.77 -2.64
CA THR A 112 -12.86 -3.16 -2.60
C THR A 112 -12.57 -4.18 -1.51
N SER A 113 -11.82 -5.23 -1.85
CA SER A 113 -11.35 -6.25 -0.90
C SER A 113 -9.84 -6.45 -1.00
N ALA A 114 -9.22 -6.89 0.08
CA ALA A 114 -7.84 -7.36 0.06
C ALA A 114 -7.74 -8.70 -0.70
N ASN A 115 -6.66 -8.87 -1.45
CA ASN A 115 -6.33 -10.16 -2.07
C ASN A 115 -6.06 -11.24 -1.01
N ILE A 116 -6.31 -12.50 -1.35
CA ILE A 116 -6.11 -13.65 -0.46
C ILE A 116 -4.65 -13.71 0.01
N SER A 117 -3.67 -13.56 -0.90
CA SER A 117 -2.25 -13.57 -0.54
C SER A 117 -1.88 -12.48 0.47
N THR A 118 -2.56 -11.33 0.44
CA THR A 118 -2.34 -10.24 1.40
C THR A 118 -2.80 -10.62 2.80
N VAL A 119 -3.99 -11.19 2.95
CA VAL A 119 -4.49 -11.59 4.28
C VAL A 119 -3.71 -12.77 4.85
N LEU A 120 -3.32 -13.73 3.99
CA LEU A 120 -2.48 -14.86 4.41
C LEU A 120 -1.06 -14.40 4.82
N ALA A 121 -0.47 -13.41 4.12
CA ALA A 121 0.81 -12.84 4.49
C ALA A 121 0.79 -12.17 5.88
N ASN A 122 -0.38 -11.68 6.30
CA ASN A 122 -0.63 -11.14 7.65
C ASN A 122 -0.96 -12.24 8.70
N GLY A 123 -0.87 -13.52 8.34
CA GLY A 123 -1.07 -14.64 9.26
C GLY A 123 -2.54 -15.01 9.49
N TYR A 124 -3.48 -14.53 8.67
CA TYR A 124 -4.88 -14.91 8.81
C TYR A 124 -5.06 -16.44 8.81
N SER A 125 -5.86 -16.94 9.74
CA SER A 125 -6.09 -18.39 9.99
C SER A 125 -4.87 -19.17 10.48
N THR A 126 -3.88 -18.50 11.08
CA THR A 126 -2.73 -19.11 11.74
C THR A 126 -2.61 -18.64 13.19
N ASP A 127 -1.73 -19.28 13.97
CA ASP A 127 -1.42 -18.84 15.35
C ASP A 127 -0.50 -17.61 15.38
N ASP A 128 0.15 -17.27 14.23
CA ASP A 128 1.10 -16.15 14.07
C ASP A 128 0.46 -14.97 13.32
N VAL A 129 -0.66 -14.47 13.81
CA VAL A 129 -1.31 -13.28 13.21
C VAL A 129 -0.47 -12.04 13.48
N ASP A 130 -0.20 -11.25 12.42
CA ASP A 130 0.48 -9.96 12.57
C ASP A 130 -0.38 -9.00 13.41
N ALA A 131 0.23 -8.32 14.37
CA ALA A 131 -0.47 -7.41 15.28
C ALA A 131 -1.19 -6.24 14.58
N ARG A 132 -0.87 -5.98 13.30
CA ARG A 132 -1.55 -4.99 12.46
C ARG A 132 -2.79 -5.55 11.75
N PHE A 133 -3.05 -6.85 11.82
CA PHE A 133 -4.12 -7.46 11.04
C PHE A 133 -5.48 -6.79 11.30
N GLU A 134 -5.91 -6.76 12.55
CA GLU A 134 -7.19 -6.16 12.94
C GLU A 134 -7.26 -4.65 12.74
N LYS A 135 -6.10 -3.97 12.76
CA LYS A 135 -5.99 -2.55 12.45
C LYS A 135 -6.15 -2.25 10.95
N ASN A 136 -5.78 -3.20 10.10
CA ASN A 136 -5.78 -3.05 8.64
C ASN A 136 -7.01 -3.65 7.96
N PHE A 137 -7.67 -4.65 8.60
CA PHE A 137 -8.70 -5.43 7.93
C PHE A 137 -9.91 -5.68 8.83
N TYR A 138 -11.10 -5.51 8.27
CA TYR A 138 -12.30 -6.14 8.78
C TYR A 138 -12.42 -7.54 8.15
N ALA A 139 -12.43 -8.59 8.97
CA ALA A 139 -12.52 -9.99 8.59
C ALA A 139 -13.36 -10.77 9.63
N GLY A 140 -14.08 -11.79 9.21
CA GLY A 140 -14.96 -12.55 10.09
C GLY A 140 -16.23 -11.78 10.48
N ILE A 141 -16.75 -12.10 11.66
CA ILE A 141 -18.00 -11.54 12.22
C ILE A 141 -17.84 -10.02 12.44
N VAL A 142 -18.86 -9.27 12.09
CA VAL A 142 -18.85 -7.80 12.18
C VAL A 142 -19.73 -7.32 13.31
N GLU A 143 -19.14 -6.55 14.20
CA GLU A 143 -19.83 -5.82 15.27
C GLU A 143 -19.45 -4.33 15.21
N VAL A 144 -20.36 -3.47 15.60
CA VAL A 144 -20.17 -2.04 15.76
C VAL A 144 -20.68 -1.62 17.13
N ASP A 145 -19.83 -1.03 17.95
CA ASP A 145 -20.16 -0.62 19.32
C ASP A 145 -20.73 -1.78 20.17
N GLY A 146 -20.16 -2.99 20.01
CA GLY A 146 -20.56 -4.20 20.70
C GLY A 146 -21.93 -4.78 20.27
N LYS A 147 -22.45 -4.34 19.13
CA LYS A 147 -23.70 -4.85 18.57
C LYS A 147 -23.46 -5.55 17.23
N PRO A 148 -24.07 -6.71 16.99
CA PRO A 148 -23.95 -7.42 15.73
C PRO A 148 -24.53 -6.57 14.58
N VAL A 149 -23.80 -6.50 13.47
CA VAL A 149 -24.31 -5.90 12.24
C VAL A 149 -25.12 -6.97 11.49
N MET A 150 -26.39 -6.69 11.27
CA MET A 150 -27.28 -7.62 10.58
C MET A 150 -27.42 -7.29 9.11
N MET A 151 -27.43 -8.30 8.25
CA MET A 151 -27.79 -8.16 6.83
C MET A 151 -29.30 -8.16 6.64
N ASP A 152 -29.78 -7.72 5.48
CA ASP A 152 -31.21 -7.64 5.15
C ASP A 152 -31.93 -9.00 5.19
N ASN A 153 -31.19 -10.10 5.04
CA ASN A 153 -31.71 -11.47 5.14
C ASN A 153 -31.82 -11.99 6.58
N GLY A 154 -31.53 -11.15 7.58
CA GLY A 154 -31.60 -11.49 8.99
C GLY A 154 -30.40 -12.27 9.54
N GLN A 155 -29.35 -12.49 8.75
CA GLN A 155 -28.09 -13.09 9.20
C GLN A 155 -27.13 -12.01 9.70
N GLN A 156 -26.29 -12.35 10.68
CA GLN A 156 -25.19 -11.48 11.07
C GLN A 156 -24.17 -11.36 9.93
N LEU A 157 -23.69 -10.16 9.69
CA LEU A 157 -22.67 -9.92 8.69
C LEU A 157 -21.35 -10.56 9.11
N GLU A 158 -20.78 -11.33 8.18
CA GLU A 158 -19.44 -11.90 8.29
C GLU A 158 -18.69 -11.70 7.00
N TYR A 159 -17.43 -11.28 7.06
CA TYR A 159 -16.54 -11.23 5.92
C TYR A 159 -15.72 -12.51 5.81
N PHE A 160 -15.63 -13.06 4.60
CA PHE A 160 -14.96 -14.32 4.30
C PHE A 160 -13.70 -14.06 3.44
N PRO A 161 -12.54 -13.78 4.05
CA PRO A 161 -11.33 -13.35 3.33
C PRO A 161 -10.86 -14.35 2.28
N LEU A 162 -11.02 -15.65 2.49
CA LEU A 162 -10.53 -16.69 1.59
C LEU A 162 -11.52 -17.06 0.47
N GLU A 163 -12.77 -16.56 0.52
CA GLU A 163 -13.80 -16.84 -0.49
C GLU A 163 -13.76 -15.85 -1.68
N LEU A 164 -12.73 -15.02 -1.77
CA LEU A 164 -12.57 -14.04 -2.84
C LEU A 164 -12.24 -14.73 -4.17
N LYS A 165 -13.02 -14.42 -5.21
CA LYS A 165 -12.84 -14.91 -6.59
C LYS A 165 -13.06 -13.78 -7.59
N LEU A 166 -12.48 -13.89 -8.80
CA LEU A 166 -12.69 -12.92 -9.88
C LEU A 166 -14.15 -12.82 -10.30
N ASN A 167 -14.89 -13.93 -10.27
CA ASN A 167 -16.31 -13.95 -10.53
C ASN A 167 -17.05 -14.57 -9.35
N LEU A 168 -17.87 -13.77 -8.69
CA LEU A 168 -18.72 -14.16 -7.57
C LEU A 168 -20.21 -14.26 -7.95
N THR A 169 -20.55 -14.13 -9.23
CA THR A 169 -21.93 -14.21 -9.69
C THR A 169 -22.55 -15.57 -9.28
N GLY A 170 -23.67 -15.53 -8.58
CA GLY A 170 -24.35 -16.73 -8.06
C GLY A 170 -23.72 -17.35 -6.82
N SER A 171 -22.61 -16.79 -6.30
CA SER A 171 -22.04 -17.23 -5.03
C SER A 171 -22.84 -16.71 -3.83
N SER A 172 -22.93 -17.52 -2.77
CA SER A 172 -23.44 -17.07 -1.46
C SER A 172 -22.59 -15.94 -0.85
N TYR A 173 -21.33 -15.82 -1.27
CA TYR A 173 -20.38 -14.82 -0.80
C TYR A 173 -20.32 -13.55 -1.65
N VAL A 174 -21.23 -13.34 -2.62
CA VAL A 174 -21.19 -12.22 -3.57
C VAL A 174 -21.06 -10.84 -2.89
N LYS A 175 -21.58 -10.68 -1.67
CA LYS A 175 -21.51 -9.43 -0.89
C LYS A 175 -20.52 -9.46 0.26
N THR A 176 -19.98 -10.62 0.62
CA THR A 176 -19.22 -10.84 1.85
C THR A 176 -17.83 -11.41 1.64
N ALA A 177 -17.48 -11.83 0.42
CA ALA A 177 -16.14 -12.32 0.09
C ALA A 177 -15.07 -11.25 0.28
N GLY A 178 -13.92 -11.66 0.82
CA GLY A 178 -12.72 -10.84 1.02
C GLY A 178 -12.76 -9.96 2.27
N ALA A 179 -11.59 -9.63 2.80
CA ALA A 179 -11.43 -8.68 3.91
C ALA A 179 -11.61 -7.23 3.43
N ARG A 180 -12.13 -6.36 4.29
CA ARG A 180 -12.38 -4.94 3.99
C ARG A 180 -11.35 -4.06 4.67
N MET A 181 -11.14 -2.86 4.15
CA MET A 181 -10.22 -1.87 4.71
C MET A 181 -10.72 -1.37 6.07
N ALA A 182 -9.87 -1.54 7.09
CA ALA A 182 -10.06 -0.98 8.43
C ALA A 182 -9.06 0.10 8.79
N LYS A 183 -7.95 0.23 8.05
CA LYS A 183 -6.78 1.01 8.36
C LYS A 183 -7.07 2.46 8.76
N TYR A 184 -7.92 3.13 8.01
CA TYR A 184 -8.35 4.49 8.36
C TYR A 184 -9.53 4.44 9.32
N GLU A 185 -9.44 5.20 10.42
CA GLU A 185 -10.55 5.43 11.33
C GLU A 185 -11.77 5.97 10.58
N VAL A 186 -12.96 5.54 10.97
CA VAL A 186 -14.18 6.05 10.37
C VAL A 186 -14.55 7.37 11.01
N ASP A 187 -14.56 8.45 10.23
CA ASP A 187 -15.09 9.73 10.68
C ASP A 187 -16.62 9.69 10.73
N ARG A 188 -17.14 9.43 11.93
CA ARG A 188 -18.59 9.39 12.19
C ARG A 188 -19.25 10.76 12.19
N THR A 189 -18.44 11.83 12.11
CA THR A 189 -18.91 13.22 12.03
C THR A 189 -18.90 13.75 10.60
N SER A 190 -18.45 12.95 9.64
CA SER A 190 -18.47 13.26 8.22
C SER A 190 -19.92 13.36 7.69
N HIS A 191 -20.08 13.80 6.44
CA HIS A 191 -21.39 13.77 5.79
C HIS A 191 -22.01 12.37 5.84
N SER A 192 -23.33 12.28 5.97
CA SER A 192 -24.06 11.01 6.13
C SER A 192 -23.82 9.99 5.03
N ASP A 193 -23.33 10.43 3.86
CA ASP A 193 -22.90 9.56 2.77
C ASP A 193 -21.44 9.07 2.92
N GLY A 194 -20.71 9.49 3.97
CA GLY A 194 -19.34 9.11 4.27
C GLY A 194 -18.30 9.67 3.30
N ARG A 195 -18.63 10.72 2.54
CA ARG A 195 -17.78 11.21 1.44
C ARG A 195 -16.73 12.22 1.85
N GLN A 196 -16.88 12.89 2.96
CA GLN A 196 -16.00 13.98 3.35
C GLN A 196 -15.49 13.76 4.77
N PRO A 197 -14.56 12.80 4.97
CA PRO A 197 -13.93 12.61 6.26
C PRO A 197 -12.87 13.68 6.50
N ASP A 198 -12.51 13.89 7.75
CA ASP A 198 -11.42 14.80 8.14
C ASP A 198 -10.05 14.11 8.19
N ASN A 199 -9.97 12.79 7.97
CA ASN A 199 -8.67 12.11 7.93
C ASN A 199 -7.88 12.55 6.71
N ASP A 200 -6.67 13.04 6.90
CA ASP A 200 -5.72 13.26 5.81
C ASP A 200 -5.32 11.95 5.15
N ILE A 201 -5.18 11.96 3.83
CA ILE A 201 -4.71 10.80 3.07
C ILE A 201 -3.19 10.75 3.13
N VAL A 202 -2.65 9.73 3.77
CA VAL A 202 -1.21 9.54 3.94
C VAL A 202 -0.57 9.09 2.64
N LEU A 203 0.36 9.89 2.09
CA LEU A 203 1.14 9.54 0.91
C LEU A 203 2.55 9.10 1.28
N PHE A 204 3.22 9.83 2.19
CA PHE A 204 4.55 9.48 2.67
C PHE A 204 4.58 9.55 4.20
N ARG A 205 5.14 8.52 4.83
CA ARG A 205 5.34 8.46 6.27
C ARG A 205 6.69 7.84 6.62
N TYR A 206 7.15 8.06 7.85
CA TYR A 206 8.50 7.70 8.27
C TYR A 206 8.76 6.19 8.26
N ALA A 207 7.76 5.34 8.52
CA ALA A 207 7.92 3.89 8.38
C ALA A 207 8.28 3.47 6.94
N ASP A 208 7.69 4.10 5.90
CA ASP A 208 8.12 3.87 4.51
C ASP A 208 9.58 4.29 4.31
N ALA A 209 10.01 5.41 4.91
CA ALA A 209 11.40 5.86 4.84
C ALA A 209 12.37 4.86 5.51
N LEU A 210 12.02 4.31 6.67
CA LEU A 210 12.81 3.27 7.34
C LEU A 210 12.93 2.01 6.48
N LEU A 211 11.81 1.53 5.92
CA LEU A 211 11.82 0.35 5.05
C LEU A 211 12.56 0.61 3.73
N MET A 212 12.50 1.82 3.17
CA MET A 212 13.32 2.21 2.02
C MET A 212 14.81 2.23 2.36
N LYS A 213 15.17 2.72 3.55
CA LYS A 213 16.56 2.74 4.04
C LYS A 213 17.08 1.33 4.26
N SER A 214 16.28 0.46 4.90
CA SER A 214 16.59 -0.97 5.08
C SER A 214 16.87 -1.64 3.72
N GLU A 215 16.00 -1.46 2.75
CA GLU A 215 16.15 -2.01 1.39
C GLU A 215 17.40 -1.47 0.70
N ALA A 216 17.62 -0.16 0.75
CA ALA A 216 18.78 0.47 0.11
C ALA A 216 20.10 -0.03 0.70
N LYS A 217 20.18 -0.21 2.03
CA LYS A 217 21.33 -0.82 2.70
C LYS A 217 21.60 -2.24 2.20
N VAL A 218 20.58 -3.11 2.20
CA VAL A 218 20.74 -4.50 1.74
C VAL A 218 21.18 -4.55 0.27
N ARG A 219 20.58 -3.73 -0.61
CA ARG A 219 21.00 -3.63 -2.02
C ARG A 219 22.42 -3.10 -2.18
N ASN A 220 22.87 -2.25 -1.27
CA ASN A 220 24.25 -1.71 -1.25
C ASN A 220 25.26 -2.69 -0.66
N GLY A 221 24.81 -3.78 0.01
CA GLY A 221 25.64 -4.78 0.68
C GLY A 221 25.88 -4.48 2.17
N GLU A 222 25.02 -3.67 2.77
CA GLU A 222 25.03 -3.29 4.18
C GLU A 222 23.89 -3.99 4.94
N ASP A 223 23.99 -4.06 6.27
CA ASP A 223 22.91 -4.60 7.11
C ASP A 223 21.78 -3.56 7.28
N GLY A 224 20.58 -3.92 6.89
CA GLY A 224 19.35 -3.12 7.03
C GLY A 224 18.46 -3.56 8.20
N SER A 225 18.91 -4.46 9.05
CA SER A 225 18.07 -5.09 10.09
C SER A 225 17.61 -4.12 11.18
N LEU A 226 18.40 -3.07 11.46
CA LEU A 226 18.00 -2.05 12.43
C LEU A 226 16.69 -1.36 12.01
N GLU A 227 16.64 -0.84 10.81
CA GLU A 227 15.50 -0.09 10.28
C GLU A 227 14.26 -0.99 10.09
N LEU A 228 14.46 -2.21 9.61
CA LEU A 228 13.38 -3.20 9.48
C LEU A 228 12.75 -3.50 10.85
N ASN A 229 13.58 -3.73 11.87
CA ASN A 229 13.11 -4.14 13.18
C ASN A 229 12.63 -2.96 14.04
N GLU A 230 12.97 -1.74 13.73
CA GLU A 230 12.35 -0.55 14.30
C GLU A 230 10.86 -0.50 13.94
N VAL A 231 10.52 -0.71 12.67
CA VAL A 231 9.11 -0.78 12.20
C VAL A 231 8.37 -1.97 12.84
N ARG A 232 8.99 -3.13 12.90
CA ARG A 232 8.40 -4.34 13.50
C ARG A 232 8.20 -4.22 14.99
N GLY A 233 9.21 -3.71 15.68
CA GLY A 233 9.21 -3.54 17.13
C GLY A 233 8.13 -2.60 17.63
N ARG A 234 7.80 -1.54 16.88
CA ARG A 234 6.69 -0.62 17.18
C ARG A 234 5.36 -1.34 17.41
N VAL A 235 5.10 -2.42 16.66
CA VAL A 235 3.88 -3.22 16.78
C VAL A 235 4.08 -4.54 17.52
N GLY A 236 5.20 -4.70 18.22
CA GLY A 236 5.48 -5.88 19.05
C GLY A 236 5.80 -7.15 18.26
N MET A 237 6.10 -7.04 16.96
CA MET A 237 6.46 -8.20 16.14
C MET A 237 7.92 -8.62 16.38
N PRO A 238 8.22 -9.93 16.37
CA PRO A 238 9.56 -10.44 16.66
C PRO A 238 10.57 -10.01 15.61
N TYR A 239 11.86 -10.04 16.00
CA TYR A 239 12.99 -9.74 15.13
C TYR A 239 12.95 -10.56 13.83
N ARG A 240 13.36 -9.91 12.74
CA ARG A 240 13.51 -10.52 11.43
C ARG A 240 14.77 -10.01 10.74
N GLU A 241 15.56 -10.89 10.14
CA GLU A 241 16.72 -10.51 9.34
C GLU A 241 16.29 -9.71 8.11
N ALA A 242 17.06 -8.67 7.77
CA ALA A 242 16.80 -7.85 6.59
C ALA A 242 17.33 -8.53 5.32
N THR A 243 16.53 -9.39 4.74
CA THR A 243 16.69 -9.85 3.35
C THR A 243 15.73 -9.09 2.45
N LEU A 244 16.00 -9.02 1.14
CA LEU A 244 15.07 -8.38 0.19
C LEU A 244 13.67 -9.01 0.25
N GLU A 245 13.58 -10.32 0.43
CA GLU A 245 12.30 -11.02 0.58
C GLU A 245 11.55 -10.58 1.84
N ASN A 246 12.24 -10.55 2.98
CA ASN A 246 11.66 -10.12 4.25
C ASN A 246 11.24 -8.66 4.23
N ILE A 247 12.01 -7.79 3.58
CA ILE A 247 11.67 -6.37 3.41
C ILE A 247 10.44 -6.22 2.50
N LEU A 248 10.36 -6.94 1.38
CA LEU A 248 9.18 -6.90 0.51
C LEU A 248 7.91 -7.38 1.24
N LYS A 249 8.05 -8.41 2.10
CA LYS A 249 6.96 -8.87 2.96
C LYS A 249 6.58 -7.80 3.98
N GLU A 250 7.54 -7.22 4.70
CA GLU A 250 7.27 -6.19 5.70
C GLU A 250 6.61 -4.95 5.08
N ARG A 251 7.05 -4.53 3.89
CA ARG A 251 6.40 -3.44 3.14
C ARG A 251 4.94 -3.75 2.80
N LEU A 252 4.59 -5.02 2.52
CA LEU A 252 3.19 -5.42 2.32
C LEU A 252 2.39 -5.30 3.62
N LEU A 253 2.93 -5.76 4.76
CA LEU A 253 2.26 -5.73 6.05
C LEU A 253 2.04 -4.29 6.54
N GLU A 254 3.08 -3.47 6.42
CA GLU A 254 3.10 -2.10 6.92
C GLU A 254 2.31 -1.13 6.04
N LEU A 255 2.47 -1.22 4.70
CA LEU A 255 1.97 -0.22 3.74
C LEU A 255 0.70 -0.67 2.99
N VAL A 256 0.03 -1.72 3.45
CA VAL A 256 -1.25 -2.14 2.86
C VAL A 256 -2.24 -0.97 2.85
N TRP A 257 -3.04 -0.85 1.78
CA TRP A 257 -4.00 0.23 1.52
C TRP A 257 -3.40 1.62 1.22
N GLU A 258 -2.05 1.76 1.19
CA GLU A 258 -1.38 3.05 0.91
C GLU A 258 -0.92 3.21 -0.56
N GLY A 259 -1.24 2.26 -1.43
CA GLY A 259 -1.01 2.37 -2.88
C GLY A 259 0.40 2.02 -3.37
N TRP A 260 1.33 1.59 -2.50
CA TRP A 260 2.75 1.37 -2.86
C TRP A 260 3.05 0.00 -3.44
N ARG A 261 2.18 -1.00 -3.25
CA ARG A 261 2.48 -2.40 -3.58
C ARG A 261 2.90 -2.64 -5.02
N ARG A 262 2.24 -2.00 -6.01
CA ARG A 262 2.60 -2.16 -7.43
C ARG A 262 4.04 -1.71 -7.70
N GLN A 263 4.43 -0.55 -7.17
CA GLN A 263 5.78 -0.02 -7.34
C GLN A 263 6.83 -0.94 -6.70
N ASP A 264 6.55 -1.47 -5.51
CA ASP A 264 7.40 -2.45 -4.84
C ASP A 264 7.54 -3.72 -5.68
N MET A 265 6.44 -4.28 -6.16
CA MET A 265 6.45 -5.51 -6.97
C MET A 265 7.24 -5.34 -8.28
N VAL A 266 7.15 -4.18 -8.93
CA VAL A 266 7.94 -3.85 -10.13
C VAL A 266 9.43 -3.81 -9.77
N ARG A 267 9.82 -3.08 -8.72
CA ARG A 267 11.21 -2.93 -8.28
C ARG A 267 11.84 -4.26 -7.83
N PHE A 268 11.05 -5.16 -7.25
CA PHE A 268 11.50 -6.49 -6.84
C PHE A 268 11.41 -7.55 -7.94
N GLY A 269 10.98 -7.19 -9.14
CA GLY A 269 10.88 -8.10 -10.29
C GLY A 269 9.83 -9.21 -10.12
N VAL A 270 8.79 -8.97 -9.30
CA VAL A 270 7.72 -9.96 -9.04
C VAL A 270 6.37 -9.57 -9.63
N TYR A 271 6.24 -8.36 -10.18
CA TYR A 271 4.97 -7.84 -10.71
C TYR A 271 4.38 -8.70 -11.83
N HIS A 272 5.23 -9.25 -12.71
CA HIS A 272 4.81 -10.07 -13.86
C HIS A 272 4.56 -11.54 -13.52
N LYS A 273 4.87 -11.98 -12.29
CA LYS A 273 4.62 -13.36 -11.85
C LYS A 273 3.13 -13.59 -11.60
N SER A 274 2.73 -14.85 -11.62
CA SER A 274 1.40 -15.26 -11.16
C SER A 274 1.29 -15.06 -9.64
N TYR A 275 0.19 -14.50 -9.18
CA TYR A 275 -0.16 -14.35 -7.77
C TYR A 275 -1.69 -14.25 -7.61
N ASP A 276 -2.23 -14.82 -6.54
CA ASP A 276 -3.68 -14.95 -6.33
C ASP A 276 -4.38 -15.54 -7.57
N GLN A 277 -5.32 -14.77 -8.13
CA GLN A 277 -6.06 -15.16 -9.34
C GLN A 277 -5.48 -14.53 -10.62
N ARG A 278 -4.38 -13.81 -10.51
CA ARG A 278 -3.66 -13.29 -11.67
C ARG A 278 -2.74 -14.37 -12.24
N VAL A 279 -2.97 -14.71 -13.49
CA VAL A 279 -2.09 -15.60 -14.24
C VAL A 279 -1.16 -14.76 -15.11
N GLN A 280 0.13 -15.09 -15.11
CA GLN A 280 1.08 -14.44 -16.01
C GLN A 280 0.69 -14.72 -17.46
N LEU A 281 0.56 -13.67 -18.27
CA LEU A 281 0.29 -13.81 -19.69
C LEU A 281 1.56 -14.22 -20.45
N ALA A 282 1.39 -15.00 -21.52
CA ALA A 282 2.51 -15.55 -22.29
C ALA A 282 3.40 -14.47 -22.94
N ASP A 283 2.80 -13.35 -23.35
CA ASP A 283 3.47 -12.20 -23.96
C ASP A 283 4.01 -11.20 -22.92
N GLU A 284 3.63 -11.34 -21.65
CA GLU A 284 4.03 -10.45 -20.55
C GLU A 284 5.39 -10.78 -19.96
N LYS A 285 5.95 -11.94 -20.30
CA LYS A 285 7.24 -12.40 -19.76
C LYS A 285 8.43 -11.49 -20.08
N ASN A 286 8.32 -10.65 -21.11
CA ASN A 286 9.31 -9.63 -21.45
C ASN A 286 9.16 -8.34 -20.64
N GLY A 287 8.17 -8.24 -19.72
CA GLY A 287 8.02 -7.13 -18.80
C GLY A 287 7.33 -5.88 -19.37
N TYR A 288 6.70 -5.92 -20.56
CA TYR A 288 6.15 -4.72 -21.17
C TYR A 288 5.11 -4.01 -20.29
N THR A 289 4.38 -4.73 -19.43
CA THR A 289 3.39 -4.16 -18.51
C THR A 289 3.99 -3.42 -17.31
N THR A 290 5.32 -3.33 -17.21
CA THR A 290 6.01 -2.49 -16.21
C THR A 290 5.55 -1.04 -16.31
N VAL A 291 5.34 -0.53 -17.51
CA VAL A 291 4.78 0.80 -17.77
C VAL A 291 3.34 0.70 -18.27
N PHE A 292 2.58 1.79 -18.16
CA PHE A 292 1.24 1.89 -18.72
C PHE A 292 1.28 2.26 -20.21
N PRO A 293 0.26 1.88 -21.01
CA PRO A 293 0.14 2.39 -22.36
C PRO A 293 -0.10 3.90 -22.36
N ILE A 294 0.43 4.58 -23.37
CA ILE A 294 0.08 5.97 -23.61
C ILE A 294 -1.38 5.98 -24.14
N PRO A 295 -2.28 6.79 -23.54
CA PRO A 295 -3.66 6.86 -24.01
C PRO A 295 -3.73 7.19 -25.50
N GLN A 296 -4.54 6.49 -26.27
CA GLN A 296 -4.66 6.68 -27.72
C GLN A 296 -4.97 8.14 -28.08
N LYS A 297 -5.86 8.78 -27.33
CA LYS A 297 -6.17 10.20 -27.52
C LYS A 297 -4.92 11.10 -27.45
N SER A 298 -3.96 10.79 -26.60
CA SER A 298 -2.71 11.58 -26.50
C SER A 298 -1.83 11.37 -27.73
N ILE A 299 -1.77 10.14 -28.27
CA ILE A 299 -1.05 9.82 -29.51
C ILE A 299 -1.70 10.54 -30.69
N ASP A 300 -3.03 10.50 -30.80
CA ASP A 300 -3.78 11.14 -31.88
C ASP A 300 -3.58 12.68 -31.91
N LEU A 301 -3.43 13.29 -30.74
CA LEU A 301 -3.19 14.73 -30.59
C LEU A 301 -1.72 15.13 -30.79
N ASN A 302 -0.78 14.20 -30.64
CA ASN A 302 0.65 14.48 -30.77
C ASN A 302 1.34 13.37 -31.58
N PRO A 303 1.52 13.56 -32.91
CA PRO A 303 2.12 12.55 -33.79
C PRO A 303 3.61 12.26 -33.49
N LYS A 304 4.25 13.01 -32.58
CA LYS A 304 5.61 12.72 -32.10
C LYS A 304 5.63 11.65 -31.01
N LEU A 305 4.50 11.36 -30.37
CA LEU A 305 4.40 10.28 -29.40
C LEU A 305 4.39 8.93 -30.11
N LYS A 306 5.12 8.00 -29.54
CA LYS A 306 5.10 6.59 -29.96
C LYS A 306 4.60 5.76 -28.77
N GLN A 307 3.75 4.80 -29.06
CA GLN A 307 3.27 3.87 -28.03
C GLN A 307 4.43 3.11 -27.38
N ASN A 308 4.28 2.83 -26.09
CA ASN A 308 5.23 2.01 -25.34
C ASN A 308 5.31 0.60 -25.92
N VAL A 309 6.50 0.00 -25.85
CA VAL A 309 6.76 -1.35 -26.35
C VAL A 309 5.78 -2.36 -25.75
N GLY A 310 5.24 -3.25 -26.59
CA GLY A 310 4.27 -4.28 -26.20
C GLY A 310 2.81 -3.85 -26.29
N TYR A 311 2.51 -2.55 -26.41
CA TYR A 311 1.16 -2.03 -26.63
C TYR A 311 0.93 -1.70 -28.11
N LYS A 312 -0.34 -1.81 -28.55
CA LYS A 312 -0.77 -1.51 -29.93
C LYS A 312 -1.41 -0.13 -30.02
#